data_db96b865b82b2de9804df60ef2298ad8
#
_entry.id   db96b865b82b2de9804df60ef2298ad8
#
_cell.length_a   1.000
_cell.length_b   1.000
_cell.length_c   1.000
_cell.angle_alpha   90.00
_cell.angle_beta   90.00
_cell.angle_gamma   90.00
#
_symmetry.space_group_name_H-M   'P 1'
#
loop_
_entity.id
_entity.type
_entity.pdbx_description
1 polymer ?
#
loop_
_entity_poly.entity_id
_entity_poly.type
_entity_poly.pdbx_seq_one_letter_code
_entity_poly.pdbx_strand_id
1 'polypeptide(L)'
;MSSAGLVGVGAAAFVVVLLTAPQAAGWTAIAWLVAAVPALAGIGVVGWALLERRGLAALSAGDTVEGAFEAQQRLLDDVRHELKTPITIVRGHLEMMDAADTDDVEAIRSLGMAELDRMTRLIGDIDVLAAVESGQISAGEVDLAALTQRVSEMVGVIGNHVWRVEQTADGVIRADGDRLLQAWVQLADNAAKYSPAGTAIEIGSAIHSAGAQLWVRDHGPGIPPAVRHRIFRRFDRGVGKRHVGGSGLGLAIVDAIAKAHGGHCAVADTPGGGATFTLEIPIGTRGALPSPIRAGDVLLQREATE
;
A
#
# COMPACT_ATOMS: atom_id res chain seq x y z
N MET A 1 -17.42 -10.63 26.56
CA MET A 1 -16.08 -11.28 26.50
C MET A 1 -15.19 -10.36 25.66
N SER A 2 -14.08 -9.88 26.21
CA SER A 2 -13.22 -8.90 25.54
C SER A 2 -12.44 -9.56 24.38
N SER A 3 -12.23 -8.80 23.29
CA SER A 3 -11.46 -9.23 22.10
C SER A 3 -10.06 -9.77 22.41
N ALA A 4 -9.47 -9.36 23.53
CA ALA A 4 -8.21 -9.88 24.05
C ALA A 4 -8.29 -11.36 24.46
N GLY A 5 -9.46 -11.84 24.90
CA GLY A 5 -9.67 -13.25 25.29
C GLY A 5 -9.67 -14.21 24.08
N LEU A 6 -10.20 -13.77 22.94
CA LEU A 6 -10.26 -14.60 21.72
C LEU A 6 -8.88 -14.77 21.06
N VAL A 7 -8.03 -13.74 21.07
CA VAL A 7 -6.65 -13.81 20.56
C VAL A 7 -5.78 -14.71 21.45
N GLY A 8 -5.98 -14.66 22.79
CA GLY A 8 -5.29 -15.53 23.72
C GLY A 8 -5.63 -17.02 23.58
N VAL A 9 -6.89 -17.33 23.31
CA VAL A 9 -7.34 -18.74 23.10
C VAL A 9 -6.78 -19.28 21.78
N GLY A 10 -6.72 -18.48 20.71
CA GLY A 10 -6.11 -18.89 19.44
C GLY A 10 -4.62 -19.17 19.54
N ALA A 11 -3.87 -18.33 20.25
CA ALA A 11 -2.45 -18.52 20.48
C ALA A 11 -2.14 -19.74 21.36
N ALA A 12 -2.94 -19.98 22.41
CA ALA A 12 -2.76 -21.14 23.28
C ALA A 12 -3.07 -22.47 22.56
N ALA A 13 -4.13 -22.52 21.74
CA ALA A 13 -4.46 -23.68 20.93
C ALA A 13 -3.36 -24.00 19.90
N PHE A 14 -2.73 -22.96 19.32
CA PHE A 14 -1.63 -23.08 18.38
C PHE A 14 -0.38 -23.71 19.02
N VAL A 15 -0.01 -23.27 20.22
CA VAL A 15 1.14 -23.83 20.97
C VAL A 15 0.91 -25.29 21.34
N VAL A 16 -0.32 -25.69 21.72
CA VAL A 16 -0.65 -27.07 22.04
C VAL A 16 -0.55 -27.98 20.82
N VAL A 17 -1.03 -27.54 19.64
CA VAL A 17 -0.91 -28.30 18.39
C VAL A 17 0.55 -28.46 17.97
N LEU A 18 1.39 -27.47 18.20
CA LEU A 18 2.84 -27.49 17.88
C LEU A 18 3.61 -28.49 18.75
N LEU A 19 3.17 -28.68 20.01
CA LEU A 19 3.85 -29.57 20.98
C LEU A 19 3.38 -31.02 20.90
N THR A 20 2.24 -31.29 20.28
CA THR A 20 1.61 -32.63 20.26
C THR A 20 1.61 -33.32 18.89
N ALA A 21 2.05 -32.64 17.82
CA ALA A 21 2.07 -33.20 16.46
C ALA A 21 3.19 -34.22 16.27
N PRO A 22 2.89 -35.43 15.76
CA PRO A 22 3.91 -36.41 15.44
C PRO A 22 4.80 -35.90 14.30
N GLN A 23 6.09 -36.16 14.39
CA GLN A 23 7.19 -35.69 13.52
C GLN A 23 7.20 -36.37 12.13
N ALA A 24 6.07 -36.41 11.43
CA ALA A 24 6.00 -36.84 10.04
C ALA A 24 6.00 -35.58 9.15
N ALA A 25 7.06 -35.40 8.39
CA ALA A 25 7.37 -34.17 7.63
C ALA A 25 6.25 -33.64 6.71
N GLY A 26 5.33 -34.48 6.24
CA GLY A 26 4.21 -34.08 5.40
C GLY A 26 3.04 -33.45 6.16
N TRP A 27 2.78 -33.82 7.39
CA TRP A 27 1.65 -33.35 8.18
C TRP A 27 1.92 -31.98 8.82
N THR A 28 3.16 -31.62 9.07
CA THR A 28 3.53 -30.32 9.65
C THR A 28 3.25 -29.18 8.67
N ALA A 29 3.50 -29.37 7.38
CA ALA A 29 3.22 -28.36 6.35
C ALA A 29 1.70 -28.08 6.22
N ILE A 30 0.88 -29.12 6.26
CA ILE A 30 -0.58 -29.01 6.20
C ILE A 30 -1.13 -28.33 7.47
N ALA A 31 -0.59 -28.66 8.65
CA ALA A 31 -0.98 -28.03 9.91
C ALA A 31 -0.65 -26.53 9.94
N TRP A 32 0.49 -26.11 9.36
CA TRP A 32 0.85 -24.70 9.21
C TRP A 32 -0.09 -23.96 8.26
N LEU A 33 -0.47 -24.54 7.12
CA LEU A 33 -1.41 -23.94 6.18
C LEU A 33 -2.83 -23.82 6.76
N VAL A 34 -3.31 -24.87 7.44
CA VAL A 34 -4.63 -24.86 8.09
C VAL A 34 -4.70 -23.85 9.24
N ALA A 35 -3.60 -23.62 9.97
CA ALA A 35 -3.54 -22.65 11.05
C ALA A 35 -3.36 -21.20 10.55
N ALA A 36 -2.68 -20.98 9.42
CA ALA A 36 -2.45 -19.66 8.86
C ALA A 36 -3.74 -19.01 8.31
N VAL A 37 -4.63 -19.80 7.71
CA VAL A 37 -5.88 -19.28 7.13
C VAL A 37 -6.80 -18.62 8.18
N PRO A 38 -7.11 -19.22 9.34
CA PRO A 38 -7.91 -18.56 10.36
C PRO A 38 -7.18 -17.41 11.07
N ALA A 39 -5.85 -17.43 11.15
CA ALA A 39 -5.07 -16.32 11.69
C ALA A 39 -5.15 -15.08 10.78
N LEU A 40 -5.04 -15.25 9.46
CA LEU A 40 -5.20 -14.19 8.47
C LEU A 40 -6.65 -13.69 8.41
N ALA A 41 -7.65 -14.58 8.52
CA ALA A 41 -9.06 -14.20 8.64
C ALA A 41 -9.32 -13.38 9.92
N GLY A 42 -8.66 -13.71 11.03
CA GLY A 42 -8.71 -12.97 12.28
C GLY A 42 -8.12 -11.56 12.17
N ILE A 43 -7.01 -11.40 11.44
CA ILE A 43 -6.40 -10.10 11.16
C ILE A 43 -7.33 -9.26 10.27
N GLY A 44 -7.97 -9.87 9.27
CA GLY A 44 -8.97 -9.19 8.42
C GLY A 44 -10.18 -8.70 9.23
N VAL A 45 -10.67 -9.49 10.20
CA VAL A 45 -11.78 -9.10 11.09
C VAL A 45 -11.36 -8.00 12.07
N VAL A 46 -10.13 -7.99 12.56
CA VAL A 46 -9.62 -6.92 13.44
C VAL A 46 -9.41 -5.63 12.64
N GLY A 47 -8.87 -5.71 11.43
CA GLY A 47 -8.80 -4.56 10.51
C GLY A 47 -10.18 -3.99 10.20
N TRP A 48 -11.15 -4.85 9.92
CA TRP A 48 -12.56 -4.48 9.77
C TRP A 48 -13.12 -3.75 11.00
N ALA A 49 -12.98 -4.33 12.20
CA ALA A 49 -13.51 -3.76 13.44
C ALA A 49 -12.86 -2.41 13.80
N LEU A 50 -11.59 -2.20 13.43
CA LEU A 50 -10.90 -0.92 13.60
C LEU A 50 -11.39 0.13 12.60
N LEU A 51 -11.66 -0.26 11.35
CA LEU A 51 -12.26 0.61 10.34
C LEU A 51 -13.70 0.99 10.71
N GLU A 52 -14.50 0.06 11.19
CA GLU A 52 -15.89 0.29 11.63
C GLU A 52 -15.96 1.24 12.84
N ARG A 53 -15.07 1.09 13.84
CA ARG A 53 -15.00 2.00 14.99
C ARG A 53 -14.59 3.43 14.62
N ARG A 54 -13.79 3.60 13.56
CA ARG A 54 -13.37 4.92 13.08
C ARG A 54 -14.41 5.58 12.19
N GLY A 55 -15.23 4.82 11.45
CA GLY A 55 -16.36 5.32 10.67
C GLY A 55 -17.46 5.95 11.51
N LEU A 56 -17.67 5.47 12.75
CA LEU A 56 -18.68 6.00 13.67
C LEU A 56 -18.31 7.37 14.26
N ALA A 57 -17.05 7.78 14.22
CA ALA A 57 -16.61 9.09 14.72
C ALA A 57 -16.80 10.25 13.71
N ALA A 58 -17.13 9.95 12.44
CA ALA A 58 -17.29 10.93 11.37
C ALA A 58 -18.74 11.40 11.17
N LEU A 59 -19.68 11.03 12.02
CA LEU A 59 -21.13 11.17 11.84
C LEU A 59 -21.72 12.57 12.13
N SER A 60 -20.94 13.66 12.07
CA SER A 60 -21.49 15.00 12.39
C SER A 60 -21.54 16.03 11.25
N ALA A 61 -21.33 15.65 9.98
CA ALA A 61 -21.48 16.58 8.86
C ALA A 61 -22.22 15.91 7.68
N GLY A 62 -23.49 16.25 7.50
CA GLY A 62 -24.48 15.64 6.60
C GLY A 62 -23.98 15.09 5.22
N ASP A 63 -23.90 15.90 4.19
CA ASP A 63 -23.65 15.43 2.81
C ASP A 63 -22.23 14.84 2.57
N THR A 64 -21.25 15.17 3.40
CA THR A 64 -19.90 14.61 3.33
C THR A 64 -19.79 13.21 3.91
N VAL A 65 -20.71 12.83 4.80
CA VAL A 65 -20.73 11.53 5.50
C VAL A 65 -21.20 10.41 4.58
N GLU A 66 -22.22 10.68 3.77
CA GLU A 66 -22.78 9.70 2.84
C GLU A 66 -21.76 9.32 1.76
N GLY A 67 -21.02 10.29 1.21
CA GLY A 67 -19.93 10.05 0.27
C GLY A 67 -18.74 9.30 0.88
N ALA A 68 -18.39 9.59 2.13
CA ALA A 68 -17.31 8.87 2.85
C ALA A 68 -17.70 7.42 3.15
N PHE A 69 -18.96 7.18 3.56
CA PHE A 69 -19.50 5.85 3.83
C PHE A 69 -19.53 4.99 2.54
N GLU A 70 -20.01 5.55 1.43
CA GLU A 70 -19.99 4.85 0.14
C GLU A 70 -18.57 4.55 -0.35
N ALA A 71 -17.62 5.46 -0.15
CA ALA A 71 -16.22 5.23 -0.51
C ALA A 71 -15.60 4.10 0.33
N GLN A 72 -15.95 4.03 1.62
CA GLN A 72 -15.52 2.99 2.52
C GLN A 72 -16.15 1.63 2.18
N GLN A 73 -17.44 1.58 1.84
CA GLN A 73 -18.08 0.35 1.39
C GLN A 73 -17.45 -0.18 0.10
N ARG A 74 -17.18 0.69 -0.87
CA ARG A 74 -16.50 0.30 -2.11
C ARG A 74 -15.11 -0.27 -1.82
N LEU A 75 -14.33 0.37 -0.93
CA LEU A 75 -13.03 -0.16 -0.53
C LEU A 75 -13.15 -1.57 0.07
N LEU A 76 -14.11 -1.80 0.95
CA LEU A 76 -14.30 -3.11 1.58
C LEU A 76 -14.72 -4.18 0.58
N ASP A 77 -15.57 -3.86 -0.38
CA ASP A 77 -15.97 -4.77 -1.45
C ASP A 77 -14.80 -5.10 -2.38
N ASP A 78 -14.01 -4.11 -2.76
CA ASP A 78 -12.82 -4.29 -3.57
C ASP A 78 -11.79 -5.18 -2.86
N VAL A 79 -11.52 -4.92 -1.57
CA VAL A 79 -10.63 -5.73 -0.72
C VAL A 79 -11.11 -7.17 -0.64
N ARG A 80 -12.41 -7.38 -0.42
CA ARG A 80 -13.01 -8.72 -0.38
C ARG A 80 -12.75 -9.47 -1.69
N HIS A 81 -12.94 -8.83 -2.83
CA HIS A 81 -12.71 -9.41 -4.14
C HIS A 81 -11.24 -9.76 -4.39
N GLU A 82 -10.32 -8.87 -4.03
CA GLU A 82 -8.88 -9.08 -4.21
C GLU A 82 -8.29 -10.14 -3.25
N LEU A 83 -8.87 -10.31 -2.06
CA LEU A 83 -8.48 -11.39 -1.13
C LEU A 83 -9.10 -12.73 -1.51
N LYS A 84 -10.32 -12.76 -2.06
CA LYS A 84 -11.00 -14.00 -2.44
C LYS A 84 -10.23 -14.76 -3.52
N THR A 85 -9.63 -14.06 -4.47
CA THR A 85 -8.91 -14.66 -5.59
C THR A 85 -7.72 -15.51 -5.14
N PRO A 86 -6.72 -15.00 -4.38
CA PRO A 86 -5.58 -15.79 -3.91
C PRO A 86 -6.02 -16.93 -2.99
N ILE A 87 -7.01 -16.72 -2.12
CA ILE A 87 -7.56 -17.79 -1.26
C ILE A 87 -8.12 -18.93 -2.12
N THR A 88 -8.86 -18.61 -3.19
CA THR A 88 -9.43 -19.63 -4.08
C THR A 88 -8.35 -20.37 -4.85
N ILE A 89 -7.28 -19.68 -5.27
CA ILE A 89 -6.14 -20.28 -5.98
C ILE A 89 -5.42 -21.27 -5.06
N VAL A 90 -5.02 -20.83 -3.86
CA VAL A 90 -4.34 -21.69 -2.88
C VAL A 90 -5.19 -22.90 -2.54
N ARG A 91 -6.48 -22.71 -2.24
CA ARG A 91 -7.39 -23.81 -1.91
C ARG A 91 -7.51 -24.81 -3.06
N GLY A 92 -7.72 -24.34 -4.29
CA GLY A 92 -7.89 -25.22 -5.45
C GLY A 92 -6.63 -26.06 -5.72
N HIS A 93 -5.44 -25.50 -5.56
CA HIS A 93 -4.19 -26.26 -5.70
C HIS A 93 -4.01 -27.29 -4.57
N LEU A 94 -4.35 -26.92 -3.34
CA LEU A 94 -4.31 -27.86 -2.20
C LEU A 94 -5.29 -29.02 -2.37
N GLU A 95 -6.49 -28.75 -2.91
CA GLU A 95 -7.51 -29.79 -3.16
C GLU A 95 -7.07 -30.78 -4.26
N MET A 96 -6.22 -30.34 -5.20
CA MET A 96 -5.70 -31.17 -6.32
C MET A 96 -4.33 -31.77 -6.07
N MET A 97 -3.69 -31.46 -4.94
CA MET A 97 -2.31 -31.86 -4.63
C MET A 97 -2.18 -33.37 -4.53
N ASP A 98 -1.22 -33.93 -5.27
CA ASP A 98 -0.79 -35.31 -5.08
C ASP A 98 0.27 -35.37 -3.99
N ALA A 99 -0.13 -35.80 -2.79
CA ALA A 99 0.76 -35.91 -1.63
C ALA A 99 1.89 -36.97 -1.81
N ALA A 100 1.78 -37.85 -2.79
CA ALA A 100 2.82 -38.83 -3.12
C ALA A 100 3.89 -38.29 -4.09
N ASP A 101 3.57 -37.19 -4.80
CA ASP A 101 4.48 -36.49 -5.69
C ASP A 101 5.16 -35.33 -4.96
N THR A 102 6.46 -35.49 -4.67
CA THR A 102 7.26 -34.50 -3.95
C THR A 102 7.39 -33.19 -4.73
N ASP A 103 7.44 -33.24 -6.06
CA ASP A 103 7.60 -32.07 -6.90
C ASP A 103 6.29 -31.26 -6.93
N ASP A 104 5.13 -31.95 -6.95
CA ASP A 104 3.82 -31.29 -6.87
C ASP A 104 3.63 -30.61 -5.50
N VAL A 105 4.00 -31.29 -4.41
CA VAL A 105 3.95 -30.71 -3.05
C VAL A 105 4.81 -29.44 -2.96
N GLU A 106 6.05 -29.45 -3.50
CA GLU A 106 6.94 -28.30 -3.44
C GLU A 106 6.45 -27.15 -4.32
N ALA A 107 5.89 -27.45 -5.51
CA ALA A 107 5.29 -26.45 -6.40
C ALA A 107 4.09 -25.75 -5.73
N ILE A 108 3.20 -26.52 -5.09
CA ILE A 108 2.03 -25.98 -4.40
C ILE A 108 2.44 -25.20 -3.15
N ARG A 109 3.44 -25.67 -2.40
CA ARG A 109 4.00 -24.93 -1.27
C ARG A 109 4.55 -23.56 -1.71
N SER A 110 5.33 -23.53 -2.79
CA SER A 110 5.91 -22.31 -3.33
C SER A 110 4.83 -21.33 -3.80
N LEU A 111 3.81 -21.81 -4.51
CA LEU A 111 2.67 -21.02 -4.94
C LEU A 111 1.89 -20.47 -3.74
N GLY A 112 1.62 -21.32 -2.74
CA GLY A 112 0.92 -20.92 -1.53
C GLY A 112 1.63 -19.80 -0.78
N MET A 113 2.95 -19.92 -0.60
CA MET A 113 3.77 -18.87 0.02
C MET A 113 3.74 -17.56 -0.78
N ALA A 114 3.85 -17.62 -2.11
CA ALA A 114 3.77 -16.43 -2.96
C ALA A 114 2.42 -15.70 -2.85
N GLU A 115 1.31 -16.44 -2.79
CA GLU A 115 -0.01 -15.85 -2.61
C GLU A 115 -0.23 -15.28 -1.20
N LEU A 116 0.31 -15.92 -0.16
CA LEU A 116 0.29 -15.38 1.21
C LEU A 116 1.10 -14.09 1.33
N ASP A 117 2.27 -14.02 0.73
CA ASP A 117 3.09 -12.80 0.66
C ASP A 117 2.36 -11.67 -0.08
N ARG A 118 1.63 -12.02 -1.15
CA ARG A 118 0.79 -11.07 -1.88
C ARG A 118 -0.33 -10.52 -1.00
N MET A 119 -1.03 -11.39 -0.26
CA MET A 119 -2.10 -11.00 0.67
C MET A 119 -1.56 -10.11 1.78
N THR A 120 -0.40 -10.43 2.33
CA THR A 120 0.25 -9.63 3.38
C THR A 120 0.58 -8.22 2.89
N ARG A 121 1.13 -8.10 1.67
CA ARG A 121 1.37 -6.78 1.05
C ARG A 121 0.07 -6.01 0.82
N LEU A 122 -0.99 -6.67 0.34
CA LEU A 122 -2.29 -6.03 0.14
C LEU A 122 -2.86 -5.47 1.45
N ILE A 123 -2.77 -6.21 2.55
CA ILE A 123 -3.21 -5.76 3.88
C ILE A 123 -2.40 -4.53 4.31
N GLY A 124 -1.07 -4.57 4.17
CA GLY A 124 -0.21 -3.42 4.47
C GLY A 124 -0.56 -2.17 3.63
N ASP A 125 -0.84 -2.35 2.35
CA ASP A 125 -1.28 -1.28 1.44
C ASP A 125 -2.61 -0.64 1.90
N ILE A 126 -3.55 -1.45 2.37
CA ILE A 126 -4.84 -0.99 2.91
C ILE A 126 -4.65 -0.20 4.21
N ASP A 127 -3.81 -0.69 5.13
CA ASP A 127 -3.52 -0.01 6.40
C ASP A 127 -2.91 1.37 6.17
N VAL A 128 -1.99 1.48 5.20
CA VAL A 128 -1.40 2.75 4.80
C VAL A 128 -2.45 3.70 4.25
N LEU A 129 -3.27 3.21 3.32
CA LEU A 129 -4.32 4.02 2.70
C LEU A 129 -5.31 4.54 3.75
N ALA A 130 -5.76 3.67 4.66
CA ALA A 130 -6.65 4.02 5.74
C ALA A 130 -6.02 5.05 6.71
N ALA A 131 -4.74 4.90 7.04
CA ALA A 131 -4.03 5.85 7.90
C ALA A 131 -3.89 7.22 7.26
N VAL A 132 -3.52 7.28 5.97
CA VAL A 132 -3.38 8.53 5.21
C VAL A 132 -4.74 9.22 5.05
N GLU A 133 -5.79 8.49 4.69
CA GLU A 133 -7.14 9.05 4.50
C GLU A 133 -7.79 9.50 5.81
N SER A 134 -7.41 8.91 6.95
CA SER A 134 -7.83 9.40 8.27
C SER A 134 -7.01 10.61 8.76
N GLY A 135 -6.16 11.19 7.93
CA GLY A 135 -5.34 12.36 8.27
C GLY A 135 -4.19 12.06 9.24
N GLN A 136 -3.81 10.80 9.41
CA GLN A 136 -2.67 10.42 10.25
C GLN A 136 -1.36 10.67 9.49
N ILE A 137 -0.94 11.95 9.45
CA ILE A 137 0.34 12.40 8.90
C ILE A 137 1.16 13.05 10.01
N SER A 138 2.39 12.58 10.15
CA SER A 138 3.35 13.09 11.14
C SER A 138 4.35 14.03 10.47
N ALA A 139 3.93 15.28 10.23
CA ALA A 139 4.79 16.25 9.55
C ALA A 139 5.96 16.70 10.45
N GLY A 140 7.18 16.40 10.00
CA GLY A 140 8.44 16.81 10.59
C GLY A 140 9.34 17.54 9.58
N GLU A 141 10.55 17.85 9.98
CA GLU A 141 11.60 18.31 9.06
C GLU A 141 12.16 17.11 8.30
N VAL A 142 12.18 17.19 6.99
CA VAL A 142 12.66 16.16 6.07
C VAL A 142 13.77 16.74 5.22
N ASP A 143 14.99 16.27 5.40
CA ASP A 143 16.12 16.52 4.53
C ASP A 143 15.96 15.70 3.25
N LEU A 144 15.80 16.37 2.11
CA LEU A 144 15.57 15.72 0.82
C LEU A 144 16.81 14.99 0.29
N ALA A 145 18.01 15.46 0.62
CA ALA A 145 19.22 14.76 0.24
C ALA A 145 19.32 13.40 0.97
N ALA A 146 19.08 13.40 2.28
CA ALA A 146 19.03 12.19 3.08
C ALA A 146 17.90 11.24 2.63
N LEU A 147 16.72 11.78 2.29
CA LEU A 147 15.60 10.98 1.77
C LEU A 147 15.95 10.35 0.42
N THR A 148 16.57 11.12 -0.51
CA THR A 148 17.00 10.62 -1.82
C THR A 148 18.02 9.49 -1.68
N GLN A 149 18.99 9.66 -0.78
CA GLN A 149 19.97 8.62 -0.47
C GLN A 149 19.30 7.35 0.04
N ARG A 150 18.39 7.47 1.00
CA ARG A 150 17.65 6.34 1.57
C ARG A 150 16.82 5.60 0.52
N VAL A 151 16.14 6.32 -0.37
CA VAL A 151 15.42 5.72 -1.50
C VAL A 151 16.39 4.98 -2.42
N SER A 152 17.52 5.60 -2.80
CA SER A 152 18.53 4.99 -3.68
C SER A 152 19.04 3.65 -3.13
N GLU A 153 19.29 3.57 -1.82
CA GLU A 153 19.71 2.33 -1.16
C GLU A 153 18.62 1.24 -1.22
N MET A 154 17.36 1.63 -0.98
CA MET A 154 16.24 0.68 -1.00
C MET A 154 15.92 0.18 -2.41
N VAL A 155 15.96 1.03 -3.42
CA VAL A 155 15.61 0.61 -4.78
C VAL A 155 16.71 -0.22 -5.44
N GLY A 156 17.96 -0.09 -5.01
CA GLY A 156 19.10 -0.84 -5.54
C GLY A 156 18.93 -2.37 -5.49
N VAL A 157 18.04 -2.86 -4.62
CA VAL A 157 17.71 -4.29 -4.51
C VAL A 157 16.43 -4.68 -5.26
N ILE A 158 15.72 -3.71 -5.86
CA ILE A 158 14.47 -3.96 -6.57
C ILE A 158 14.75 -4.36 -8.01
N GLY A 159 14.39 -5.57 -8.37
CA GLY A 159 14.41 -6.06 -9.75
C GLY A 159 15.82 -6.16 -10.35
N ASN A 160 15.88 -6.43 -11.66
CA ASN A 160 17.11 -6.51 -12.43
C ASN A 160 17.25 -5.27 -13.32
N HIS A 161 17.47 -4.10 -12.68
CA HIS A 161 17.53 -2.79 -13.35
C HIS A 161 18.78 -2.01 -12.94
N VAL A 162 19.15 -1.03 -13.77
CA VAL A 162 20.26 -0.09 -13.48
C VAL A 162 19.68 1.18 -12.86
N TRP A 163 19.71 1.27 -11.54
CA TRP A 163 19.23 2.45 -10.82
C TRP A 163 20.24 3.60 -10.88
N ARG A 164 19.75 4.81 -11.14
CA ARG A 164 20.56 6.03 -11.20
C ARG A 164 19.88 7.15 -10.43
N VAL A 165 20.66 7.87 -9.62
CA VAL A 165 20.23 9.15 -9.05
C VAL A 165 20.58 10.24 -10.06
N GLU A 166 19.57 10.86 -10.67
CA GLU A 166 19.74 11.91 -11.68
C GLU A 166 20.01 13.25 -11.04
N GLN A 167 19.31 13.55 -9.95
CA GLN A 167 19.40 14.80 -9.21
C GLN A 167 19.06 14.60 -7.75
N THR A 168 19.75 15.33 -6.89
CA THR A 168 19.48 15.37 -5.44
C THR A 168 19.22 16.81 -5.03
N ALA A 169 18.06 17.06 -4.42
CA ALA A 169 17.75 18.37 -3.86
C ALA A 169 18.57 18.61 -2.57
N ASP A 170 19.12 19.78 -2.43
CA ASP A 170 19.74 20.26 -1.18
C ASP A 170 18.73 21.18 -0.48
N GLY A 171 18.13 20.67 0.60
CA GLY A 171 17.19 21.43 1.41
C GLY A 171 16.26 20.58 2.26
N VAL A 172 15.61 21.28 3.18
CA VAL A 172 14.68 20.69 4.15
C VAL A 172 13.26 21.17 3.87
N ILE A 173 12.32 20.24 3.90
CA ILE A 173 10.88 20.53 3.77
C ILE A 173 10.13 20.04 5.02
N ARG A 174 8.93 20.57 5.24
CA ARG A 174 8.04 20.07 6.29
C ARG A 174 7.07 19.04 5.69
N ALA A 175 7.28 17.77 6.01
CA ALA A 175 6.52 16.64 5.47
C ALA A 175 6.57 15.44 6.41
N ASP A 176 5.81 14.40 6.10
CA ASP A 176 5.98 13.07 6.71
C ASP A 176 7.00 12.27 5.88
N GLY A 177 8.23 12.20 6.37
CA GLY A 177 9.35 11.58 5.65
C GLY A 177 9.13 10.09 5.38
N ASP A 178 8.50 9.36 6.30
CA ASP A 178 8.23 7.93 6.12
C ASP A 178 7.13 7.69 5.07
N ARG A 179 6.12 8.54 5.01
CA ARG A 179 5.10 8.50 3.95
C ARG A 179 5.66 8.90 2.60
N LEU A 180 6.51 9.92 2.53
CA LEU A 180 7.18 10.27 1.26
C LEU A 180 8.12 9.16 0.78
N LEU A 181 8.89 8.56 1.67
CA LEU A 181 9.71 7.38 1.36
C LEU A 181 8.86 6.26 0.80
N GLN A 182 7.76 5.94 1.45
CA GLN A 182 6.82 4.90 1.03
C GLN A 182 6.24 5.17 -0.36
N ALA A 183 5.77 6.41 -0.62
CA ALA A 183 5.25 6.80 -1.93
C ALA A 183 6.32 6.67 -3.03
N TRP A 184 7.53 7.10 -2.74
CA TRP A 184 8.62 7.06 -3.72
C TRP A 184 9.07 5.63 -4.04
N VAL A 185 9.15 4.76 -3.04
CA VAL A 185 9.42 3.32 -3.23
C VAL A 185 8.30 2.64 -4.02
N GLN A 186 7.03 3.01 -3.81
CA GLN A 186 5.91 2.50 -4.62
C GLN A 186 6.02 2.92 -6.09
N LEU A 187 6.46 4.15 -6.37
CA LEU A 187 6.74 4.59 -7.76
C LEU A 187 7.89 3.81 -8.37
N ALA A 188 8.96 3.56 -7.60
CA ALA A 188 10.11 2.78 -8.04
C ALA A 188 9.74 1.31 -8.34
N ASP A 189 8.98 0.67 -7.47
CA ASP A 189 8.46 -0.69 -7.69
C ASP A 189 7.58 -0.77 -8.95
N ASN A 190 6.75 0.26 -9.17
CA ASN A 190 5.96 0.38 -10.39
C ASN A 190 6.86 0.50 -11.64
N ALA A 191 7.88 1.36 -11.62
CA ALA A 191 8.84 1.51 -12.72
C ALA A 191 9.57 0.18 -13.01
N ALA A 192 10.04 -0.53 -11.99
CA ALA A 192 10.70 -1.82 -12.13
C ALA A 192 9.79 -2.90 -12.73
N LYS A 193 8.50 -2.91 -12.37
CA LYS A 193 7.53 -3.88 -12.90
C LYS A 193 7.19 -3.68 -14.38
N TYR A 194 7.22 -2.44 -14.85
CA TYR A 194 6.78 -2.12 -16.20
C TYR A 194 7.91 -1.86 -17.18
N SER A 195 9.14 -1.73 -16.71
CA SER A 195 10.32 -1.59 -17.55
C SER A 195 10.89 -2.94 -17.97
N PRO A 196 11.46 -3.05 -19.18
CA PRO A 196 12.23 -4.23 -19.58
C PRO A 196 13.42 -4.45 -18.63
N ALA A 197 13.70 -5.71 -18.30
CA ALA A 197 14.84 -6.05 -17.44
C ALA A 197 16.16 -5.50 -18.02
N GLY A 198 17.04 -5.00 -17.15
CA GLY A 198 18.33 -4.43 -17.53
C GLY A 198 18.27 -2.97 -18.00
N THR A 199 17.08 -2.36 -18.12
CA THR A 199 16.98 -0.94 -18.48
C THR A 199 17.33 -0.05 -17.29
N ALA A 200 17.74 1.19 -17.59
CA ALA A 200 17.94 2.21 -16.57
C ALA A 200 16.60 2.70 -16.00
N ILE A 201 16.58 2.98 -14.71
CA ILE A 201 15.51 3.70 -14.03
C ILE A 201 16.17 4.83 -13.24
N GLU A 202 15.72 6.06 -13.50
CA GLU A 202 16.25 7.23 -12.84
C GLU A 202 15.31 7.69 -11.73
N ILE A 203 15.90 8.07 -10.60
CA ILE A 203 15.21 8.74 -9.50
C ILE A 203 15.83 10.09 -9.25
N GLY A 204 15.07 11.02 -8.69
CA GLY A 204 15.66 12.29 -8.31
C GLY A 204 14.72 13.16 -7.50
N SER A 205 15.30 14.21 -6.92
CA SER A 205 14.58 15.23 -6.17
C SER A 205 15.04 16.64 -6.58
N ALA A 206 14.12 17.59 -6.51
CA ALA A 206 14.40 19.02 -6.72
C ALA A 206 13.54 19.87 -5.78
N ILE A 207 14.03 21.05 -5.43
CA ILE A 207 13.28 22.09 -4.73
C ILE A 207 13.15 23.30 -5.66
N HIS A 208 11.95 23.80 -5.76
CA HIS A 208 11.61 25.02 -6.50
C HIS A 208 10.83 25.97 -5.59
N SER A 209 10.63 27.21 -6.04
CA SER A 209 9.86 28.21 -5.28
C SER A 209 8.42 27.78 -4.95
N ALA A 210 7.83 26.87 -5.75
CA ALA A 210 6.48 26.38 -5.58
C ALA A 210 6.40 25.11 -4.70
N GLY A 211 7.48 24.34 -4.57
CA GLY A 211 7.46 23.08 -3.86
C GLY A 211 8.67 22.19 -4.10
N ALA A 212 8.63 21.02 -3.51
CA ALA A 212 9.57 19.95 -3.76
C ALA A 212 8.97 18.96 -4.79
N GLN A 213 9.83 18.40 -5.62
CA GLN A 213 9.52 17.36 -6.58
C GLN A 213 10.37 16.13 -6.30
N LEU A 214 9.73 14.96 -6.24
CA LEU A 214 10.37 13.66 -6.14
C LEU A 214 9.90 12.85 -7.34
N TRP A 215 10.81 12.31 -8.14
CA TRP A 215 10.38 11.59 -9.35
C TRP A 215 11.05 10.24 -9.52
N VAL A 216 10.38 9.43 -10.32
CA VAL A 216 10.91 8.18 -10.89
C VAL A 216 10.65 8.23 -12.38
N ARG A 217 11.68 8.00 -13.19
CA ARG A 217 11.62 7.92 -14.64
C ARG A 217 11.96 6.51 -15.10
N ASP A 218 11.08 5.92 -15.87
CA ASP A 218 11.27 4.63 -16.50
C ASP A 218 11.37 4.73 -18.03
N HIS A 219 11.88 3.67 -18.64
CA HIS A 219 12.00 3.50 -20.08
C HIS A 219 11.17 2.30 -20.57
N GLY A 220 10.01 2.11 -19.97
CA GLY A 220 9.02 1.09 -20.31
C GLY A 220 8.15 1.47 -21.51
N PRO A 221 6.98 0.85 -21.66
CA PRO A 221 6.05 1.11 -22.78
C PRO A 221 5.30 2.45 -22.67
N GLY A 222 5.50 3.20 -21.56
CA GLY A 222 4.75 4.43 -21.28
C GLY A 222 3.27 4.19 -20.95
N ILE A 223 2.54 5.31 -20.75
CA ILE A 223 1.12 5.28 -20.34
C ILE A 223 0.31 6.12 -21.31
N PRO A 224 -0.64 5.49 -22.08
CA PRO A 224 -1.49 6.22 -22.98
C PRO A 224 -2.26 7.36 -22.29
N PRO A 225 -2.35 8.57 -22.87
CA PRO A 225 -3.00 9.72 -22.24
C PRO A 225 -4.43 9.44 -21.78
N ALA A 226 -5.18 8.63 -22.52
CA ALA A 226 -6.57 8.29 -22.23
C ALA A 226 -6.77 7.55 -20.88
N VAL A 227 -5.73 6.90 -20.34
CA VAL A 227 -5.82 6.12 -19.10
C VAL A 227 -5.07 6.76 -17.92
N ARG A 228 -4.33 7.86 -18.13
CA ARG A 228 -3.50 8.48 -17.08
C ARG A 228 -4.29 8.91 -15.85
N HIS A 229 -5.52 9.38 -16.02
CA HIS A 229 -6.39 9.74 -14.91
C HIS A 229 -6.95 8.53 -14.14
N ARG A 230 -6.91 7.33 -14.74
CA ARG A 230 -7.44 6.10 -14.15
C ARG A 230 -6.40 5.31 -13.38
N ILE A 231 -5.11 5.43 -13.72
CA ILE A 231 -4.04 4.62 -13.10
C ILE A 231 -3.87 4.89 -11.61
N PHE A 232 -4.37 6.03 -11.10
CA PHE A 232 -4.38 6.38 -9.68
C PHE A 232 -5.62 5.87 -8.94
N ARG A 233 -6.58 5.25 -9.66
CA ARG A 233 -7.74 4.63 -9.02
C ARG A 233 -7.34 3.32 -8.36
N ARG A 234 -7.95 3.04 -7.21
CA ARG A 234 -7.74 1.80 -6.48
C ARG A 234 -8.10 0.61 -7.37
N PHE A 235 -7.27 -0.44 -7.33
CA PHE A 235 -7.43 -1.70 -8.05
C PHE A 235 -7.55 -1.59 -9.58
N ASP A 236 -7.30 -0.41 -10.17
CA ASP A 236 -7.24 -0.25 -11.62
C ASP A 236 -5.86 -0.69 -12.15
N ARG A 237 -5.80 -1.82 -12.82
CA ARG A 237 -4.57 -2.41 -13.38
C ARG A 237 -4.35 -2.06 -14.85
N GLY A 238 -5.19 -1.19 -15.41
CA GLY A 238 -5.18 -0.88 -16.84
C GLY A 238 -5.62 -2.05 -17.73
N VAL A 239 -5.94 -1.76 -18.98
CA VAL A 239 -6.43 -2.76 -19.94
C VAL A 239 -5.27 -3.63 -20.43
N GLY A 240 -5.37 -4.96 -20.29
CA GLY A 240 -4.49 -5.93 -20.95
C GLY A 240 -3.29 -6.45 -20.15
N LYS A 241 -3.07 -6.03 -18.89
CA LYS A 241 -1.87 -6.41 -18.11
C LYS A 241 -2.16 -7.27 -16.86
N ARG A 242 -3.05 -8.25 -16.98
CA ARG A 242 -3.40 -9.18 -15.89
C ARG A 242 -2.22 -10.03 -15.38
N HIS A 243 -1.13 -10.13 -16.16
CA HIS A 243 0.05 -10.94 -15.81
C HIS A 243 1.13 -10.20 -15.02
N VAL A 244 1.05 -8.86 -14.89
CA VAL A 244 1.98 -8.10 -14.06
C VAL A 244 1.50 -8.10 -12.62
N GLY A 245 2.25 -8.72 -11.73
CA GLY A 245 1.91 -8.84 -10.31
C GLY A 245 1.77 -7.48 -9.61
N GLY A 246 0.81 -7.36 -8.70
CA GLY A 246 0.58 -6.16 -7.89
C GLY A 246 -0.83 -6.11 -7.33
N SER A 247 -1.03 -5.34 -6.25
CA SER A 247 -2.34 -5.12 -5.61
C SER A 247 -3.26 -4.19 -6.41
N GLY A 248 -2.68 -3.31 -7.26
CA GLY A 248 -3.41 -2.20 -7.87
C GLY A 248 -3.67 -1.04 -6.91
N LEU A 249 -3.06 -1.05 -5.72
CA LEU A 249 -3.16 0.01 -4.72
C LEU A 249 -1.95 0.95 -4.72
N GLY A 250 -0.79 0.55 -5.23
CA GLY A 250 0.45 1.33 -5.11
C GLY A 250 0.31 2.79 -5.59
N LEU A 251 -0.20 3.02 -6.81
CA LEU A 251 -0.41 4.38 -7.32
C LEU A 251 -1.53 5.13 -6.58
N ALA A 252 -2.56 4.45 -6.08
CA ALA A 252 -3.59 5.06 -5.24
C ALA A 252 -3.02 5.52 -3.89
N ILE A 253 -2.10 4.77 -3.30
CA ILE A 253 -1.36 5.15 -2.10
C ILE A 253 -0.49 6.38 -2.36
N VAL A 254 0.24 6.40 -3.49
CA VAL A 254 1.04 7.56 -3.89
C VAL A 254 0.18 8.82 -4.00
N ASP A 255 -0.97 8.73 -4.66
CA ASP A 255 -1.91 9.85 -4.82
C ASP A 255 -2.50 10.31 -3.47
N ALA A 256 -2.86 9.37 -2.61
CA ALA A 256 -3.36 9.67 -1.26
C ALA A 256 -2.29 10.38 -0.42
N ILE A 257 -1.04 9.89 -0.43
CA ILE A 257 0.08 10.52 0.29
C ILE A 257 0.36 11.92 -0.26
N ALA A 258 0.37 12.11 -1.59
CA ALA A 258 0.55 13.41 -2.21
C ALA A 258 -0.51 14.40 -1.76
N LYS A 259 -1.79 14.02 -1.84
CA LYS A 259 -2.93 14.85 -1.42
C LYS A 259 -2.90 15.19 0.05
N ALA A 260 -2.52 14.27 0.88
CA ALA A 260 -2.39 14.47 2.32
C ALA A 260 -1.28 15.47 2.69
N HIS A 261 -0.28 15.65 1.81
CA HIS A 261 0.73 16.71 1.89
C HIS A 261 0.31 18.00 1.14
N GLY A 262 -0.94 18.10 0.67
CA GLY A 262 -1.43 19.24 -0.10
C GLY A 262 -0.91 19.31 -1.53
N GLY A 263 -0.28 18.25 -2.00
CA GLY A 263 0.31 18.11 -3.32
C GLY A 263 -0.48 17.19 -4.25
N HIS A 264 0.19 16.71 -5.29
CA HIS A 264 -0.38 15.75 -6.23
C HIS A 264 0.72 14.89 -6.87
N CYS A 265 0.32 13.77 -7.48
CA CYS A 265 1.20 12.97 -8.32
C CYS A 265 0.84 13.18 -9.79
N ALA A 266 1.83 13.55 -10.59
CA ALA A 266 1.71 13.73 -12.05
C ALA A 266 2.40 12.59 -12.79
N VAL A 267 1.99 12.35 -14.05
CA VAL A 267 2.65 11.44 -14.98
C VAL A 267 2.84 12.09 -16.33
N ALA A 268 4.05 11.99 -16.88
CA ALA A 268 4.43 12.49 -18.20
C ALA A 268 5.12 11.39 -19.00
N ASP A 269 5.24 11.62 -20.32
CA ASP A 269 6.02 10.74 -21.17
C ASP A 269 7.54 10.97 -20.95
N THR A 270 8.29 9.87 -20.90
CA THR A 270 9.75 9.93 -20.91
C THR A 270 10.23 10.12 -22.37
N PRO A 271 11.12 11.08 -22.67
CA PRO A 271 11.74 11.18 -23.99
C PRO A 271 12.42 9.86 -24.39
N GLY A 272 12.08 9.33 -25.56
CA GLY A 272 12.58 8.04 -26.01
C GLY A 272 11.73 6.82 -25.60
N GLY A 273 10.64 7.03 -24.86
CA GLY A 273 9.70 6.00 -24.39
C GLY A 273 9.78 5.78 -22.89
N GLY A 274 8.64 5.44 -22.28
CA GLY A 274 8.50 5.25 -20.86
C GLY A 274 7.59 6.26 -20.19
N ALA A 275 7.59 6.28 -18.87
CA ALA A 275 6.83 7.22 -18.06
C ALA A 275 7.71 7.87 -16.98
N THR A 276 7.44 9.13 -16.71
CA THR A 276 8.01 9.86 -15.57
C THR A 276 6.90 10.20 -14.61
N PHE A 277 6.94 9.61 -13.43
CA PHE A 277 6.05 9.95 -12.31
C PHE A 277 6.71 10.99 -11.44
N THR A 278 6.00 12.05 -11.11
CA THR A 278 6.48 13.13 -10.25
C THR A 278 5.51 13.37 -9.11
N LEU A 279 6.00 13.26 -7.89
CA LEU A 279 5.31 13.64 -6.68
C LEU A 279 5.61 15.10 -6.37
N GLU A 280 4.62 15.96 -6.43
CA GLU A 280 4.75 17.39 -6.17
C GLU A 280 4.21 17.72 -4.78
N ILE A 281 5.08 18.24 -3.91
CA ILE A 281 4.77 18.60 -2.53
C ILE A 281 4.95 20.11 -2.37
N PRO A 282 3.89 20.89 -2.11
CA PRO A 282 4.00 22.33 -1.95
C PRO A 282 4.82 22.68 -0.72
N ILE A 283 5.78 23.58 -0.87
CA ILE A 283 6.49 24.20 0.25
C ILE A 283 5.76 25.51 0.55
N GLY A 284 4.68 25.41 1.35
CA GLY A 284 3.91 26.59 1.72
C GLY A 284 4.68 27.48 2.68
N THR A 285 4.73 28.78 2.40
CA THR A 285 4.85 29.79 3.44
C THR A 285 3.70 29.61 4.41
N ARG A 286 3.94 28.95 5.56
CA ARG A 286 2.98 28.84 6.69
C ARG A 286 1.50 28.62 6.33
N GLY A 287 1.18 27.80 5.36
CA GLY A 287 -0.14 27.22 5.20
C GLY A 287 -0.22 26.01 6.12
N ALA A 288 -1.02 26.10 7.18
CA ALA A 288 -1.32 24.98 8.03
C ALA A 288 -1.81 23.82 7.14
N LEU A 289 -1.19 22.64 7.27
CA LEU A 289 -1.87 21.40 6.97
C LEU A 289 -3.25 21.55 7.64
N PRO A 290 -4.38 21.22 6.98
CA PRO A 290 -5.67 21.30 7.62
C PRO A 290 -5.54 20.50 8.93
N SER A 291 -5.59 21.22 10.05
CA SER A 291 -5.55 20.57 11.36
C SER A 291 -6.70 19.58 11.37
N PRO A 292 -6.49 18.34 11.80
CA PRO A 292 -7.59 17.40 11.91
C PRO A 292 -8.63 18.08 12.80
N ILE A 293 -9.83 18.29 12.27
CA ILE A 293 -10.94 18.90 13.00
C ILE A 293 -11.18 18.00 14.22
N ARG A 294 -10.74 18.45 15.38
CA ARG A 294 -11.06 17.77 16.63
C ARG A 294 -12.55 17.98 16.90
N ALA A 295 -13.23 16.93 17.32
CA ALA A 295 -14.67 16.98 17.60
C ALA A 295 -15.10 18.10 18.60
N GLY A 296 -14.14 18.72 19.32
CA GLY A 296 -14.36 19.88 20.18
C GLY A 296 -14.41 21.23 19.47
N ASP A 297 -13.77 21.38 18.30
CA ASP A 297 -13.64 22.68 17.63
C ASP A 297 -14.95 23.13 16.95
N VAL A 298 -15.83 22.17 16.66
CA VAL A 298 -17.15 22.45 16.05
C VAL A 298 -18.14 23.05 17.04
N LEU A 299 -17.98 22.78 18.33
CA LEU A 299 -18.89 23.33 19.37
C LEU A 299 -18.58 24.79 19.70
N LEU A 300 -17.32 25.23 19.63
CA LEU A 300 -16.92 26.61 19.94
C LEU A 300 -17.30 27.61 18.83
N GLN A 301 -17.47 27.17 17.59
CA GLN A 301 -17.93 28.04 16.50
C GLN A 301 -19.44 28.30 16.54
N ARG A 302 -20.23 27.48 17.23
CA ARG A 302 -21.69 27.65 17.34
C ARG A 302 -22.08 28.62 18.43
N GLU A 303 -21.27 28.78 19.49
CA GLU A 303 -21.50 29.74 20.57
C GLU A 303 -21.02 31.17 20.25
N ALA A 304 -20.22 31.34 19.19
CA ALA A 304 -19.74 32.68 18.77
C ALA A 304 -20.67 33.37 17.75
N THR A 305 -21.82 32.76 17.38
CA THR A 305 -22.73 33.28 16.36
C THR A 305 -24.16 33.51 16.90
N GLU A 306 -24.37 33.36 18.22
CA GLU A 306 -25.53 33.84 18.96
C GLU A 306 -25.11 35.03 19.85
#